data_2fefc93e7ece301d166a7f6a60561816
#
_entry.id   2fefc93e7ece301d166a7f6a60561816
#
_cell.length_a   1.000
_cell.length_b   1.000
_cell.length_c   1.000
_cell.angle_alpha   90.00
_cell.angle_beta   90.00
_cell.angle_gamma   90.00
#
_symmetry.space_group_name_H-M   'P 1'
#
loop_
_entity.id
_entity.type
_entity.pdbx_description
1 polymer ?
#
loop_
_entity_poly.entity_id
_entity_poly.type
_entity_poly.pdbx_seq_one_letter_code
_entity_poly.pdbx_strand_id
1 'polypeptide(L)'
;MDRPWLLACCLLALVGVATAASVKAASDFPFGHELLLDAAPMAGSKRVPSLEIAENGLADIDLWCNSIKGQMIVAGDTITILTGAKTERSCTPERMRGDDDVLAALTEATNWRREGDILVLIGPRTLRFRLPTN
;
A
#
# COMPACT_ATOMS: atom_id res chain seq x y z
N MET A 1 -76.76 18.53 1.71
CA MET A 1 -76.11 18.73 3.03
C MET A 1 -75.28 17.52 3.27
N ASP A 2 -74.00 17.57 2.91
CA ASP A 2 -73.08 16.60 3.45
C ASP A 2 -71.70 16.97 2.92
N ARG A 3 -70.81 17.25 3.82
CA ARG A 3 -69.47 17.68 3.52
C ARG A 3 -68.54 16.45 3.54
N PRO A 4 -67.84 16.14 2.47
CA PRO A 4 -66.81 15.08 2.57
C PRO A 4 -65.51 15.69 3.13
N TRP A 5 -65.00 15.04 4.15
CA TRP A 5 -63.73 15.32 4.75
C TRP A 5 -62.59 14.88 3.82
N LEU A 6 -61.77 15.83 3.47
CA LEU A 6 -60.49 15.60 2.80
C LEU A 6 -59.48 15.12 3.82
N LEU A 7 -59.19 13.80 3.78
CA LEU A 7 -58.03 13.23 4.47
C LEU A 7 -56.77 13.57 3.68
N ALA A 8 -56.01 14.51 4.20
CA ALA A 8 -54.68 14.79 3.71
C ALA A 8 -53.73 13.69 4.16
N CYS A 9 -53.32 12.82 3.24
CA CYS A 9 -52.27 11.86 3.45
C CYS A 9 -50.91 12.59 3.30
N CYS A 10 -50.25 12.88 4.43
CA CYS A 10 -48.85 13.30 4.46
C CYS A 10 -47.95 12.11 4.14
N LEU A 11 -47.51 12.00 2.90
CA LEU A 11 -46.42 11.11 2.52
C LEU A 11 -45.09 11.73 2.96
N LEU A 12 -44.60 11.27 4.09
CA LEU A 12 -43.21 11.50 4.53
C LEU A 12 -42.26 10.70 3.63
N ALA A 13 -41.71 11.38 2.63
CA ALA A 13 -40.60 10.83 1.86
C ALA A 13 -39.34 10.81 2.74
N LEU A 14 -38.97 9.64 3.25
CA LEU A 14 -37.67 9.37 3.85
C LEU A 14 -36.63 9.40 2.74
N VAL A 15 -35.98 10.55 2.57
CA VAL A 15 -34.75 10.65 1.76
C VAL A 15 -33.65 9.98 2.53
N GLY A 16 -33.41 8.72 2.22
CA GLY A 16 -32.22 8.01 2.67
C GLY A 16 -30.98 8.64 2.07
N VAL A 17 -30.24 9.38 2.87
CA VAL A 17 -28.89 9.84 2.51
C VAL A 17 -27.98 8.63 2.53
N ALA A 18 -27.79 8.00 1.37
CA ALA A 18 -26.74 7.02 1.19
C ALA A 18 -25.41 7.77 1.31
N THR A 19 -24.75 7.65 2.44
CA THR A 19 -23.36 8.07 2.59
C THR A 19 -22.52 7.20 1.69
N ALA A 20 -22.13 7.71 0.54
CA ALA A 20 -21.11 7.10 -0.30
C ALA A 20 -19.82 7.05 0.51
N ALA A 21 -19.50 5.91 1.10
CA ALA A 21 -18.21 5.67 1.72
C ALA A 21 -17.15 5.84 0.64
N SER A 22 -16.24 6.77 0.86
CA SER A 22 -15.19 7.17 -0.07
C SER A 22 -14.37 5.99 -0.55
N VAL A 23 -14.51 5.63 -1.82
CA VAL A 23 -13.61 4.73 -2.56
C VAL A 23 -12.30 5.47 -2.92
N LYS A 24 -11.85 6.38 -2.09
CA LYS A 24 -10.72 7.27 -2.41
C LYS A 24 -9.36 6.68 -2.02
N ALA A 25 -9.30 5.65 -1.17
CA ALA A 25 -8.06 5.13 -0.63
C ALA A 25 -7.14 4.48 -1.68
N ALA A 26 -7.67 3.74 -2.65
CA ALA A 26 -6.86 3.10 -3.69
C ALA A 26 -6.30 4.08 -4.73
N SER A 27 -6.92 5.26 -4.90
CA SER A 27 -6.46 6.29 -5.86
C SER A 27 -5.22 7.04 -5.38
N ASP A 28 -4.91 7.00 -4.09
CA ASP A 28 -3.76 7.70 -3.50
C ASP A 28 -2.53 6.79 -3.36
N PHE A 29 -2.65 5.52 -3.75
CA PHE A 29 -1.51 4.61 -3.76
C PHE A 29 -0.52 5.00 -4.86
N PRO A 30 0.78 5.12 -4.57
CA PRO A 30 1.77 5.65 -5.50
C PRO A 30 2.24 4.62 -6.52
N PHE A 31 1.35 4.16 -7.40
CA PHE A 31 1.71 3.29 -8.51
C PHE A 31 2.66 3.97 -9.49
N GLY A 32 3.58 3.20 -10.08
CA GLY A 32 4.51 3.67 -11.12
C GLY A 32 5.64 4.56 -10.60
N HIS A 33 5.82 4.65 -9.29
CA HIS A 33 6.91 5.39 -8.68
C HIS A 33 7.90 4.45 -8.00
N GLU A 34 9.19 4.72 -8.18
CA GLU A 34 10.21 4.07 -7.37
C GLU A 34 10.19 4.65 -5.95
N LEU A 35 9.93 3.80 -4.98
CA LEU A 35 9.83 4.12 -3.57
C LEU A 35 11.11 3.65 -2.88
N LEU A 36 11.77 4.52 -2.15
CA LEU A 36 13.01 4.20 -1.45
C LEU A 36 12.74 3.93 0.04
N LEU A 37 13.26 2.83 0.56
CA LEU A 37 13.15 2.53 1.98
C LEU A 37 13.73 3.68 2.82
N ASP A 38 12.96 4.15 3.78
CA ASP A 38 13.36 5.21 4.70
C ASP A 38 14.32 4.67 5.78
N ALA A 39 15.53 4.37 5.35
CA ALA A 39 16.60 3.83 6.16
C ALA A 39 17.95 4.42 5.74
N ALA A 40 18.92 4.38 6.64
CA ALA A 40 20.29 4.68 6.30
C ALA A 40 20.90 3.53 5.47
N PRO A 41 21.74 3.82 4.47
CA PRO A 41 22.47 2.78 3.77
C PRO A 41 23.32 1.94 4.73
N MET A 42 23.37 0.64 4.49
CA MET A 42 24.30 -0.23 5.22
C MET A 42 25.75 0.06 4.85
N ALA A 43 26.68 -0.25 5.74
CA ALA A 43 28.10 -0.09 5.49
C ALA A 43 28.51 -0.78 4.17
N GLY A 44 29.21 -0.06 3.31
CA GLY A 44 29.61 -0.55 1.97
C GLY A 44 28.48 -0.59 0.93
N SER A 45 27.26 -0.16 1.28
CA SER A 45 26.17 0.01 0.32
C SER A 45 25.96 1.49 -0.01
N LYS A 46 25.79 1.78 -1.30
CA LYS A 46 25.42 3.12 -1.77
C LYS A 46 23.91 3.29 -1.96
N ARG A 47 23.15 2.21 -1.83
CA ARG A 47 21.71 2.17 -2.07
C ARG A 47 20.99 1.62 -0.85
N VAL A 48 19.74 2.03 -0.73
CA VAL A 48 18.75 1.42 0.17
C VAL A 48 17.79 0.57 -0.67
N PRO A 49 17.07 -0.37 -0.06
CA PRO A 49 16.02 -1.10 -0.77
C PRO A 49 15.02 -0.17 -1.45
N SER A 50 14.53 -0.59 -2.61
CA SER A 50 13.50 0.11 -3.36
C SER A 50 12.35 -0.81 -3.74
N LEU A 51 11.19 -0.20 -3.97
CA LEU A 51 9.95 -0.85 -4.33
C LEU A 51 9.28 -0.05 -5.43
N GLU A 52 8.99 -0.67 -6.55
CA GLU A 52 8.16 -0.10 -7.60
C GLU A 52 6.99 -1.02 -7.89
N ILE A 53 5.78 -0.46 -7.93
CA ILE A 53 4.56 -1.21 -8.18
C ILE A 53 3.88 -0.59 -9.37
N ALA A 54 3.74 -1.35 -10.44
CA ALA A 54 2.98 -0.94 -11.61
C ALA A 54 1.46 -0.95 -11.33
N GLU A 55 0.69 -0.24 -12.14
CA GLU A 55 -0.77 -0.18 -11.99
C GLU A 55 -1.45 -1.55 -12.12
N ASN A 56 -0.83 -2.49 -12.83
CA ASN A 56 -1.29 -3.87 -12.95
C ASN A 56 -0.92 -4.76 -11.75
N GLY A 57 -0.28 -4.20 -10.74
CA GLY A 57 0.12 -4.89 -9.52
C GLY A 57 1.47 -5.60 -9.60
N LEU A 58 2.14 -5.62 -10.75
CA LEU A 58 3.50 -6.16 -10.82
C LEU A 58 4.46 -5.31 -9.98
N ALA A 59 5.24 -5.97 -9.15
CA ALA A 59 6.17 -5.32 -8.24
C ALA A 59 7.61 -5.72 -8.55
N ASP A 60 8.46 -4.71 -8.63
CA ASP A 60 9.91 -4.82 -8.64
C ASP A 60 10.44 -4.42 -7.26
N ILE A 61 11.16 -5.32 -6.62
CA ILE A 61 11.67 -5.13 -5.27
C ILE A 61 13.18 -5.32 -5.30
N ASP A 62 13.92 -4.26 -5.09
CA ASP A 62 15.35 -4.32 -4.84
C ASP A 62 15.60 -4.29 -3.34
N LEU A 63 16.29 -5.31 -2.85
CA LEU A 63 16.67 -5.45 -1.45
C LEU A 63 18.09 -4.90 -1.23
N TRP A 64 18.70 -5.20 -0.10
CA TRP A 64 20.08 -4.81 0.20
C TRP A 64 21.11 -5.54 -0.67
N CYS A 65 20.82 -6.77 -1.02
CA CYS A 65 21.70 -7.66 -1.79
C CYS A 65 21.01 -8.15 -3.06
N ASN A 66 19.82 -8.71 -2.91
CA ASN A 66 19.08 -9.39 -3.96
C ASN A 66 17.89 -8.58 -4.45
N SER A 67 17.28 -9.04 -5.52
CA SER A 67 16.03 -8.50 -6.04
C SER A 67 14.98 -9.59 -6.21
N ILE A 68 13.71 -9.19 -6.19
CA ILE A 68 12.56 -10.06 -6.29
C ILE A 68 11.54 -9.43 -7.22
N LYS A 69 10.93 -10.23 -8.07
CA LYS A 69 9.70 -9.90 -8.75
C LYS A 69 8.52 -10.40 -7.90
N GLY A 70 7.49 -9.61 -7.81
CA GLY A 70 6.31 -9.99 -7.05
C GLY A 70 5.04 -9.45 -7.65
N GLN A 71 3.96 -9.68 -6.94
CA GLN A 71 2.67 -9.09 -7.24
C GLN A 71 2.09 -8.46 -5.98
N MET A 72 1.53 -7.29 -6.14
CA MET A 72 0.92 -6.53 -5.08
C MET A 72 -0.54 -6.27 -5.40
N ILE A 73 -1.41 -6.58 -4.43
CA ILE A 73 -2.84 -6.37 -4.54
C ILE A 73 -3.22 -5.29 -3.54
N VAL A 74 -3.70 -4.16 -4.05
CA VAL A 74 -4.15 -3.03 -3.25
C VAL A 74 -5.66 -2.93 -3.35
N ALA A 75 -6.36 -3.02 -2.22
CA ALA A 75 -7.80 -2.91 -2.14
C ALA A 75 -8.18 -1.99 -0.97
N GLY A 76 -8.57 -0.76 -1.27
CA GLY A 76 -8.79 0.26 -0.25
C GLY A 76 -7.49 0.53 0.51
N ASP A 77 -7.52 0.41 1.83
CA ASP A 77 -6.36 0.53 2.71
C ASP A 77 -5.65 -0.80 3.01
N THR A 78 -6.10 -1.88 2.40
CA THR A 78 -5.47 -3.20 2.53
C THR A 78 -4.45 -3.44 1.42
N ILE A 79 -3.45 -4.23 1.72
CA ILE A 79 -2.40 -4.62 0.79
C ILE A 79 -2.04 -6.08 1.01
N THR A 80 -1.82 -6.80 -0.07
CA THR A 80 -1.28 -8.16 -0.06
C THR A 80 -0.11 -8.22 -1.00
N ILE A 81 1.02 -8.70 -0.52
CA ILE A 81 2.27 -8.79 -1.28
C ILE A 81 2.63 -10.26 -1.45
N LEU A 82 2.63 -10.70 -2.70
CA LEU A 82 3.05 -12.04 -3.09
C LEU A 82 4.42 -11.93 -3.75
N THR A 83 5.40 -12.63 -3.22
CA THR A 83 6.78 -12.59 -3.72
C THR A 83 7.10 -13.82 -4.57
N GLY A 84 7.80 -13.60 -5.65
CA GLY A 84 8.38 -14.64 -6.49
C GLY A 84 9.77 -15.09 -6.00
N ALA A 85 10.53 -15.67 -6.89
CA ALA A 85 11.89 -16.10 -6.60
C ALA A 85 12.82 -14.91 -6.37
N LYS A 86 13.62 -15.00 -5.31
CA LYS A 86 14.72 -14.08 -5.01
C LYS A 86 15.95 -14.45 -5.83
N THR A 87 16.69 -13.46 -6.32
CA THR A 87 18.03 -13.71 -6.89
C THR A 87 18.97 -14.28 -5.81
N GLU A 88 20.01 -14.97 -6.23
CA GLU A 88 20.97 -15.64 -5.31
C GLU A 88 22.34 -15.00 -5.43
N ARG A 89 22.45 -13.72 -5.13
CA ARG A 89 23.74 -13.04 -5.06
C ARG A 89 24.39 -13.29 -3.72
N SER A 90 25.72 -13.42 -3.71
CA SER A 90 26.50 -13.49 -2.49
C SER A 90 26.91 -12.09 -2.07
N CYS A 91 26.45 -11.67 -0.90
CA CYS A 91 26.82 -10.41 -0.27
C CYS A 91 27.30 -10.68 1.16
N THR A 92 27.60 -9.61 1.90
CA THR A 92 27.93 -9.74 3.32
C THR A 92 26.77 -10.36 4.11
N PRO A 93 27.03 -11.11 5.19
CA PRO A 93 25.97 -11.68 6.02
C PRO A 93 24.96 -10.65 6.53
N GLU A 94 25.42 -9.44 6.82
CA GLU A 94 24.55 -8.34 7.25
C GLU A 94 23.53 -7.95 6.20
N ARG A 95 23.97 -7.81 4.93
CA ARG A 95 23.07 -7.48 3.81
C ARG A 95 22.09 -8.61 3.53
N MET A 96 22.51 -9.85 3.63
CA MET A 96 21.65 -11.01 3.42
C MET A 96 20.57 -11.10 4.51
N ARG A 97 20.93 -10.84 5.77
CA ARG A 97 19.93 -10.73 6.86
C ARG A 97 18.98 -9.56 6.63
N GLY A 98 19.49 -8.44 6.16
CA GLY A 98 18.68 -7.27 5.79
C GLY A 98 17.67 -7.59 4.69
N ASP A 99 18.04 -8.41 3.70
CA ASP A 99 17.11 -8.90 2.68
C ASP A 99 15.96 -9.69 3.31
N ASP A 100 16.28 -10.62 4.19
CA ASP A 100 15.29 -11.47 4.86
C ASP A 100 14.35 -10.64 5.75
N ASP A 101 14.87 -9.64 6.45
CA ASP A 101 14.08 -8.75 7.29
C ASP A 101 13.11 -7.88 6.50
N VAL A 102 13.57 -7.28 5.40
CA VAL A 102 12.70 -6.46 4.53
C VAL A 102 11.66 -7.35 3.85
N LEU A 103 12.06 -8.51 3.35
CA LEU A 103 11.16 -9.46 2.70
C LEU A 103 10.06 -9.93 3.65
N ALA A 104 10.41 -10.32 4.88
CA ALA A 104 9.44 -10.73 5.88
C ALA A 104 8.46 -9.59 6.20
N ALA A 105 8.96 -8.37 6.40
CA ALA A 105 8.10 -7.22 6.68
C ALA A 105 7.16 -6.87 5.51
N LEU A 106 7.62 -7.03 4.26
CA LEU A 106 6.78 -6.85 3.07
C LEU A 106 5.66 -7.89 3.02
N THR A 107 5.99 -9.17 3.20
CA THR A 107 5.02 -10.27 3.10
C THR A 107 4.02 -10.31 4.26
N GLU A 108 4.41 -9.78 5.41
CA GLU A 108 3.55 -9.67 6.60
C GLU A 108 2.69 -8.40 6.63
N ALA A 109 2.92 -7.45 5.73
CA ALA A 109 2.12 -6.23 5.64
C ALA A 109 0.68 -6.55 5.21
N THR A 110 -0.28 -5.97 5.90
CA THR A 110 -1.72 -6.15 5.65
C THR A 110 -2.44 -4.86 5.26
N ASN A 111 -1.91 -3.73 5.66
CA ASN A 111 -2.50 -2.42 5.42
C ASN A 111 -1.43 -1.43 4.96
N TRP A 112 -1.90 -0.35 4.37
CA TRP A 112 -1.06 0.77 3.98
C TRP A 112 -1.73 2.09 4.28
N ARG A 113 -0.92 3.13 4.41
CA ARG A 113 -1.37 4.51 4.42
C ARG A 113 -0.31 5.41 3.80
N ARG A 114 -0.74 6.57 3.36
CA ARG A 114 0.15 7.61 2.86
C ARG A 114 0.23 8.75 3.86
N GLU A 115 1.43 9.18 4.17
CA GLU A 115 1.74 10.34 5.01
C GLU A 115 2.60 11.31 4.21
N GLY A 116 1.97 12.21 3.43
CA GLY A 116 2.69 13.10 2.52
C GLY A 116 3.47 12.31 1.46
N ASP A 117 4.79 12.42 1.50
CA ASP A 117 5.70 11.71 0.59
C ASP A 117 6.16 10.36 1.13
N ILE A 118 5.56 9.88 2.20
CA ILE A 118 5.86 8.58 2.79
C ILE A 118 4.71 7.62 2.55
N LEU A 119 5.02 6.46 1.99
CA LEU A 119 4.17 5.28 2.00
C LEU A 119 4.52 4.44 3.23
N VAL A 120 3.54 4.16 4.06
CA VAL A 120 3.69 3.32 5.24
C VAL A 120 2.99 1.98 4.99
N LEU A 121 3.74 0.89 5.03
CA LEU A 121 3.23 -0.47 5.02
C LEU A 121 3.14 -0.99 6.44
N ILE A 122 1.95 -1.41 6.83
CA ILE A 122 1.59 -1.73 8.21
C ILE A 122 1.46 -3.24 8.37
N GLY A 123 2.18 -3.78 9.30
CA GLY A 123 2.19 -5.18 9.70
C GLY A 123 2.85 -5.33 11.08
N PRO A 124 3.25 -6.55 11.49
CA PRO A 124 4.02 -6.77 12.70
C PRO A 124 5.31 -5.93 12.74
N ARG A 125 5.89 -5.69 11.58
CA ARG A 125 6.97 -4.73 11.34
C ARG A 125 6.50 -3.71 10.32
N THR A 126 6.57 -2.44 10.67
CA THR A 126 6.17 -1.34 9.80
C THR A 126 7.34 -0.95 8.90
N LEU A 127 7.09 -0.84 7.60
CA LEU A 127 8.03 -0.29 6.63
C LEU A 127 7.58 1.09 6.18
N ARG A 128 8.53 1.98 6.03
CA ARG A 128 8.33 3.34 5.52
C ARG A 128 9.15 3.51 4.25
N PHE A 129 8.49 3.95 3.19
CA PHE A 129 9.14 4.24 1.92
C PHE A 129 8.92 5.70 1.56
N ARG A 130 9.95 6.35 1.07
CA ARG A 130 9.88 7.72 0.56
C ARG A 130 9.62 7.72 -0.93
N LEU A 131 8.68 8.57 -1.37
CA LEU A 131 8.54 8.91 -2.77
C LEU A 131 9.69 9.86 -3.18
N PRO A 132 10.20 9.76 -4.41
CA PRO A 132 11.15 10.74 -4.91
C PRO A 132 10.46 12.11 -4.95
N THR A 133 11.11 13.10 -4.35
CA THR A 133 10.71 14.51 -4.51
C THR A 133 11.34 15.04 -5.80
N ASN A 134 10.50 15.50 -6.71
CA ASN A 134 10.96 16.23 -7.92
C ASN A 134 11.49 17.61 -7.55
#